data_51d22a04306c15e64811fc4e147988a1
#
_entry.id   51d22a04306c15e64811fc4e147988a1
#
_cell.length_a   1.000
_cell.length_b   1.000
_cell.length_c   1.000
_cell.angle_alpha   90.00
_cell.angle_beta   90.00
_cell.angle_gamma   90.00
#
_symmetry.space_group_name_H-M   'P 1'
#
loop_
_entity.id
_entity.type
_entity.pdbx_description
1 polymer ?
#
loop_
_entity_poly.entity_id
_entity_poly.type
_entity_poly.pdbx_seq_one_letter_code
_entity_poly.pdbx_strand_id
1 'polypeptide(L)'
;VLSLDKVGIIVERDSFGEIIRLERSSAVLMTYYRNNIQHLFVLPSLIASIVIHHEAIQQSLLLQAVKKIYPFLKSELFMDFAEVEIEPLLKQILAELQRQELINLHENVISINKRNIRSLQLLAAGVREIIQRYYITLDFLLADPTIARGSLEKESQSVAQRLSVLHGINAPEFFDKAVFSAFIASLKENGYFSDNEGA
;
A
#
# COMPACT_ATOMS: atom_id res chain seq x y z
N VAL A 1 -2.76 26.25 -8.33
CA VAL A 1 -1.43 25.70 -8.69
C VAL A 1 -0.46 26.22 -7.66
N LEU A 2 0.04 25.35 -6.75
CA LEU A 2 1.12 25.68 -5.83
C LEU A 2 2.39 25.96 -6.65
N SER A 3 3.02 27.14 -6.45
CA SER A 3 4.30 27.40 -7.10
C SER A 3 5.34 26.40 -6.60
N LEU A 4 6.19 25.88 -7.47
CA LEU A 4 7.24 24.91 -7.15
C LEU A 4 8.13 25.37 -5.99
N ASP A 5 8.40 26.66 -5.88
CA ASP A 5 9.18 27.27 -4.80
C ASP A 5 8.54 27.12 -3.41
N LYS A 6 7.19 27.05 -3.34
CA LYS A 6 6.47 26.85 -2.06
C LYS A 6 6.44 25.40 -1.61
N VAL A 7 6.78 24.44 -2.48
CA VAL A 7 6.74 23.01 -2.20
C VAL A 7 8.12 22.48 -1.80
N GLY A 8 9.15 23.32 -1.84
CA GLY A 8 10.54 22.91 -1.50
C GLY A 8 11.13 21.91 -2.50
N ILE A 9 10.77 22.09 -3.79
CA ILE A 9 11.37 21.29 -4.86
C ILE A 9 12.72 21.87 -5.20
N ILE A 10 13.76 21.03 -5.12
CA ILE A 10 15.13 21.34 -5.49
C ILE A 10 15.43 20.69 -6.83
N VAL A 11 15.90 21.45 -7.78
CA VAL A 11 16.38 20.97 -9.08
C VAL A 11 17.90 21.11 -9.12
N GLU A 12 18.60 20.00 -9.14
CA GLU A 12 20.05 19.94 -9.27
C GLU A 12 20.40 19.49 -10.69
N ARG A 13 21.36 20.16 -11.32
CA ARG A 13 21.86 19.78 -12.65
C ARG A 13 23.29 19.30 -12.50
N ASP A 14 23.55 18.12 -13.03
CA ASP A 14 24.91 17.57 -13.15
C ASP A 14 25.21 17.15 -14.60
N SER A 15 26.37 16.50 -14.81
CA SER A 15 26.78 16.01 -16.14
C SER A 15 25.89 14.89 -16.70
N PHE A 16 25.04 14.28 -15.90
CA PHE A 16 24.14 13.18 -16.26
C PHE A 16 22.70 13.62 -16.48
N GLY A 17 22.34 14.86 -16.08
CA GLY A 17 20.99 15.40 -16.27
C GLY A 17 20.47 16.26 -15.13
N GLU A 18 19.14 16.41 -15.09
CA GLU A 18 18.44 17.12 -14.00
C GLU A 18 17.93 16.11 -12.99
N ILE A 19 18.29 16.32 -11.71
CA ILE A 19 17.75 15.58 -10.58
C ILE A 19 16.76 16.47 -9.86
N ILE A 20 15.51 16.02 -9.77
CA ILE A 20 14.44 16.70 -9.04
C ILE A 20 14.25 15.99 -7.71
N ARG A 21 14.41 16.71 -6.61
CA ARG A 21 14.18 16.18 -5.25
C ARG A 21 13.36 17.14 -4.40
N LEU A 22 12.70 16.61 -3.39
CA LEU A 22 12.09 17.42 -2.35
C LEU A 22 13.11 17.68 -1.22
N GLU A 23 13.08 18.88 -0.68
CA GLU A 23 13.71 19.15 0.60
C GLU A 23 13.13 18.22 1.67
N ARG A 24 13.96 17.75 2.62
CA ARG A 24 13.57 16.76 3.62
C ARG A 24 12.34 17.19 4.45
N SER A 25 12.29 18.44 4.86
CA SER A 25 11.13 19.03 5.57
C SER A 25 9.85 18.96 4.74
N SER A 26 9.95 19.30 3.47
CA SER A 26 8.83 19.25 2.51
C SER A 26 8.41 17.82 2.20
N ALA A 27 9.36 16.88 2.11
CA ALA A 27 9.05 15.46 1.90
C ALA A 27 8.22 14.89 3.07
N VAL A 28 8.58 15.20 4.32
CA VAL A 28 7.81 14.80 5.50
C VAL A 28 6.42 15.43 5.51
N LEU A 29 6.31 16.73 5.20
CA LEU A 29 5.02 17.43 5.12
C LEU A 29 4.12 16.85 4.02
N MET A 30 4.68 16.54 2.85
CA MET A 30 3.93 15.89 1.76
C MET A 30 3.45 14.50 2.14
N THR A 31 4.24 13.74 2.90
CA THR A 31 3.82 12.45 3.45
C THR A 31 2.62 12.60 4.38
N TYR A 32 2.62 13.61 5.25
CA TYR A 32 1.47 13.90 6.12
C TYR A 32 0.21 14.22 5.30
N TYR A 33 0.30 15.08 4.28
CA TYR A 33 -0.85 15.37 3.42
C TYR A 33 -1.32 14.14 2.63
N ARG A 34 -0.38 13.32 2.13
CA ARG A 34 -0.70 12.05 1.46
C ARG A 34 -1.52 11.15 2.38
N ASN A 35 -1.11 11.00 3.63
CA ASN A 35 -1.79 10.12 4.58
C ASN A 35 -3.22 10.57 4.87
N ASN A 36 -3.48 11.89 4.91
CA ASN A 36 -4.83 12.42 5.11
C ASN A 36 -5.82 12.06 3.99
N ILE A 37 -5.34 11.78 2.77
CA ILE A 37 -6.19 11.43 1.62
C ILE A 37 -6.00 9.97 1.17
N GLN A 38 -5.12 9.21 1.82
CA GLN A 38 -4.72 7.85 1.39
C GLN A 38 -5.92 6.90 1.36
N HIS A 39 -6.86 7.03 2.30
CA HIS A 39 -8.09 6.24 2.36
C HIS A 39 -8.94 6.36 1.07
N LEU A 40 -8.87 7.48 0.34
CA LEU A 40 -9.58 7.68 -0.93
C LEU A 40 -8.94 6.90 -2.09
N PHE A 41 -7.63 6.68 -2.03
CA PHE A 41 -6.86 6.10 -3.13
C PHE A 41 -6.41 4.66 -2.89
N VAL A 42 -6.53 4.16 -1.65
CA VAL A 42 -5.96 2.87 -1.27
C VAL A 42 -6.56 1.70 -2.07
N LEU A 43 -7.87 1.67 -2.27
CA LEU A 43 -8.51 0.60 -3.06
C LEU A 43 -8.15 0.66 -4.54
N PRO A 44 -8.24 1.80 -5.25
CA PRO A 44 -7.72 1.91 -6.61
C PRO A 44 -6.24 1.53 -6.70
N SER A 45 -5.42 1.92 -5.73
CA SER A 45 -3.98 1.59 -5.69
C SER A 45 -3.73 0.11 -5.47
N LEU A 46 -4.50 -0.54 -4.59
CA LEU A 46 -4.42 -1.99 -4.36
C LEU A 46 -4.80 -2.76 -5.64
N ILE A 47 -5.89 -2.38 -6.29
CA ILE A 47 -6.34 -2.98 -7.55
C ILE A 47 -5.24 -2.84 -8.61
N ALA A 48 -4.70 -1.64 -8.78
CA ALA A 48 -3.60 -1.38 -9.72
C ALA A 48 -2.38 -2.24 -9.42
N SER A 49 -2.00 -2.37 -8.15
CA SER A 49 -0.87 -3.20 -7.70
C SER A 49 -1.08 -4.68 -8.03
N ILE A 50 -2.27 -5.23 -7.77
CA ILE A 50 -2.60 -6.62 -8.07
C ILE A 50 -2.58 -6.86 -9.58
N VAL A 51 -3.20 -5.96 -10.37
CA VAL A 51 -3.24 -6.08 -11.85
C VAL A 51 -1.84 -6.02 -12.45
N ILE A 52 -0.96 -5.14 -11.95
CA ILE A 52 0.43 -5.07 -12.41
C ILE A 52 1.19 -6.37 -12.11
N HIS A 53 0.99 -6.94 -10.92
CA HIS A 53 1.68 -8.17 -10.53
C HIS A 53 1.28 -9.39 -11.37
N HIS A 54 0.01 -9.48 -11.73
CA HIS A 54 -0.52 -10.63 -12.49
C HIS A 54 -0.51 -10.43 -14.01
N GLU A 55 -0.27 -9.20 -14.50
CA GLU A 55 -0.40 -8.78 -15.90
C GLU A 55 -1.81 -8.93 -16.48
N ALA A 56 -2.48 -10.05 -16.17
CA ALA A 56 -3.88 -10.33 -16.45
C ALA A 56 -4.49 -11.15 -15.31
N ILE A 57 -5.68 -10.79 -14.87
CA ILE A 57 -6.37 -11.45 -13.74
C ILE A 57 -7.87 -11.52 -13.97
N GLN A 58 -8.50 -12.62 -13.58
CA GLN A 58 -9.96 -12.76 -13.53
C GLN A 58 -10.56 -11.81 -12.48
N GLN A 59 -11.65 -11.14 -12.82
CA GLN A 59 -12.33 -10.22 -11.90
C GLN A 59 -12.74 -10.88 -10.58
N SER A 60 -13.14 -12.14 -10.62
CA SER A 60 -13.50 -12.93 -9.42
C SER A 60 -12.29 -13.15 -8.50
N LEU A 61 -11.11 -13.43 -9.06
CA LEU A 61 -9.87 -13.59 -8.28
C LEU A 61 -9.40 -12.26 -7.69
N LEU A 62 -9.51 -11.18 -8.47
CA LEU A 62 -9.21 -9.83 -7.97
C LEU A 62 -10.13 -9.48 -6.79
N LEU A 63 -11.44 -9.73 -6.91
CA LEU A 63 -12.40 -9.49 -5.83
C LEU A 63 -12.05 -10.29 -4.56
N GLN A 64 -11.68 -11.57 -4.71
CA GLN A 64 -11.26 -12.40 -3.59
C GLN A 64 -10.00 -11.84 -2.91
N ALA A 65 -9.00 -11.43 -3.69
CA ALA A 65 -7.77 -10.83 -3.16
C ALA A 65 -8.06 -9.52 -2.40
N VAL A 66 -8.87 -8.63 -2.99
CA VAL A 66 -9.27 -7.38 -2.35
C VAL A 66 -10.04 -7.64 -1.06
N LYS A 67 -11.02 -8.56 -1.05
CA LYS A 67 -11.79 -8.91 0.16
C LYS A 67 -10.91 -9.46 1.28
N LYS A 68 -9.86 -10.21 0.97
CA LYS A 68 -8.92 -10.72 1.99
C LYS A 68 -8.05 -9.64 2.62
N ILE A 69 -7.66 -8.62 1.85
CA ILE A 69 -6.79 -7.54 2.33
C ILE A 69 -7.60 -6.42 2.98
N TYR A 70 -8.83 -6.21 2.54
CA TYR A 70 -9.67 -5.08 2.93
C TYR A 70 -9.86 -4.92 4.45
N PRO A 71 -10.11 -5.96 5.27
CA PRO A 71 -10.28 -5.80 6.72
C PRO A 71 -9.09 -5.10 7.38
N PHE A 72 -7.88 -5.40 6.94
CA PHE A 72 -6.65 -4.79 7.46
C PHE A 72 -6.54 -3.32 7.03
N LEU A 73 -6.81 -3.03 5.76
CA LEU A 73 -6.85 -1.65 5.27
C LEU A 73 -7.93 -0.82 5.95
N LYS A 74 -9.11 -1.41 6.17
CA LYS A 74 -10.22 -0.77 6.87
C LYS A 74 -9.82 -0.37 8.29
N SER A 75 -9.18 -1.27 9.02
CA SER A 75 -8.71 -1.02 10.38
C SER A 75 -7.62 0.05 10.42
N GLU A 76 -6.64 -0.01 9.52
CA GLU A 76 -5.51 0.91 9.49
C GLU A 76 -5.89 2.32 9.04
N LEU A 77 -6.77 2.44 8.05
CA LEU A 77 -7.13 3.72 7.42
C LEU A 77 -8.52 4.24 7.82
N PHE A 78 -9.16 3.60 8.80
CA PHE A 78 -10.48 3.98 9.32
C PHE A 78 -11.53 4.11 8.20
N MET A 79 -11.60 3.12 7.30
CA MET A 79 -12.52 3.15 6.17
C MET A 79 -13.93 2.74 6.60
N ASP A 80 -14.95 3.43 6.09
CA ASP A 80 -16.36 3.22 6.52
C ASP A 80 -17.09 2.13 5.74
N PHE A 81 -16.60 1.71 4.56
CA PHE A 81 -17.30 0.73 3.72
C PHE A 81 -17.47 -0.62 4.44
N ALA A 82 -18.68 -1.17 4.38
CA ALA A 82 -18.93 -2.55 4.81
C ALA A 82 -18.36 -3.53 3.77
N GLU A 83 -18.03 -4.77 4.17
CA GLU A 83 -17.48 -5.77 3.26
C GLU A 83 -18.42 -6.11 2.09
N VAL A 84 -19.73 -6.04 2.32
CA VAL A 84 -20.76 -6.24 1.28
C VAL A 84 -20.70 -5.18 0.18
N GLU A 85 -20.19 -4.00 0.48
CA GLU A 85 -20.07 -2.89 -0.47
C GLU A 85 -18.83 -2.98 -1.35
N ILE A 86 -17.88 -3.86 -1.01
CA ILE A 86 -16.61 -3.99 -1.75
C ILE A 86 -16.83 -4.42 -3.19
N GLU A 87 -17.76 -5.31 -3.45
CA GLU A 87 -18.01 -5.78 -4.83
C GLU A 87 -18.58 -4.68 -5.74
N PRO A 88 -19.66 -3.96 -5.38
CA PRO A 88 -20.12 -2.83 -6.18
C PRO A 88 -19.07 -1.72 -6.31
N LEU A 89 -18.32 -1.42 -5.26
CA LEU A 89 -17.24 -0.43 -5.28
C LEU A 89 -16.11 -0.86 -6.23
N LEU A 90 -15.71 -2.13 -6.19
CA LEU A 90 -14.72 -2.69 -7.13
C LEU A 90 -15.16 -2.49 -8.58
N LYS A 91 -16.43 -2.78 -8.90
CA LYS A 91 -16.96 -2.60 -10.26
C LYS A 91 -16.88 -1.14 -10.70
N GLN A 92 -17.20 -0.20 -9.81
CA GLN A 92 -17.09 1.24 -10.10
C GLN A 92 -15.63 1.66 -10.35
N ILE A 93 -14.70 1.20 -9.50
CA ILE A 93 -13.26 1.51 -9.66
C ILE A 93 -12.74 0.94 -10.98
N LEU A 94 -13.08 -0.31 -11.32
CA LEU A 94 -12.66 -0.93 -12.57
C LEU A 94 -13.20 -0.17 -13.81
N ALA A 95 -14.46 0.25 -13.78
CA ALA A 95 -15.04 1.06 -14.83
C ALA A 95 -14.30 2.40 -15.01
N GLU A 96 -13.91 3.04 -13.89
CA GLU A 96 -13.16 4.29 -13.92
C GLU A 96 -11.73 4.09 -14.43
N LEU A 97 -11.03 3.04 -13.98
CA LEU A 97 -9.69 2.70 -14.46
C LEU A 97 -9.68 2.38 -15.96
N GLN A 98 -10.74 1.71 -16.45
CA GLN A 98 -10.92 1.44 -17.88
C GLN A 98 -11.21 2.74 -18.66
N ARG A 99 -12.07 3.62 -18.13
CA ARG A 99 -12.38 4.93 -18.73
C ARG A 99 -11.12 5.80 -18.86
N GLN A 100 -10.22 5.70 -17.90
CA GLN A 100 -8.91 6.38 -17.92
C GLN A 100 -7.86 5.65 -18.76
N GLU A 101 -8.23 4.58 -19.43
CA GLU A 101 -7.32 3.75 -20.26
C GLU A 101 -6.13 3.18 -19.45
N LEU A 102 -6.26 2.98 -18.15
CA LEU A 102 -5.22 2.39 -17.31
C LEU A 102 -5.20 0.86 -17.40
N ILE A 103 -6.38 0.27 -17.59
CA ILE A 103 -6.59 -1.17 -17.74
C ILE A 103 -7.49 -1.46 -18.95
N ASN A 104 -7.45 -2.70 -19.40
CA ASN A 104 -8.44 -3.24 -20.33
C ASN A 104 -9.29 -4.28 -19.59
N LEU A 105 -10.59 -4.26 -19.82
CA LEU A 105 -11.54 -5.25 -19.32
C LEU A 105 -12.20 -5.96 -20.51
N HIS A 106 -11.98 -7.26 -20.62
CA HIS A 106 -12.54 -8.09 -21.66
C HIS A 106 -13.02 -9.43 -21.04
N GLU A 107 -14.29 -9.79 -21.23
CA GLU A 107 -14.88 -11.06 -20.76
C GLU A 107 -14.55 -11.40 -19.28
N ASN A 108 -14.59 -10.40 -18.38
CA ASN A 108 -14.24 -10.52 -16.97
C ASN A 108 -12.73 -10.74 -16.69
N VAL A 109 -11.86 -10.62 -17.69
CA VAL A 109 -10.41 -10.57 -17.51
C VAL A 109 -9.95 -9.12 -17.53
N ILE A 110 -9.23 -8.74 -16.51
CA ILE A 110 -8.61 -7.42 -16.36
C ILE A 110 -7.15 -7.55 -16.74
N SER A 111 -6.67 -6.69 -17.62
CA SER A 111 -5.28 -6.68 -18.06
C SER A 111 -4.70 -5.26 -18.12
N ILE A 112 -3.38 -5.16 -18.14
CA ILE A 112 -2.68 -3.88 -18.18
C ILE A 112 -2.88 -3.24 -19.57
N ASN A 113 -3.21 -1.95 -19.59
CA ASN A 113 -3.03 -1.17 -20.80
C ASN A 113 -1.56 -0.69 -20.89
N LYS A 114 -0.78 -1.34 -21.75
CA LYS A 114 0.66 -1.08 -21.89
C LYS A 114 1.00 0.36 -22.28
N ARG A 115 0.07 1.09 -22.92
CA ARG A 115 0.30 2.50 -23.31
C ARG A 115 0.42 3.39 -22.06
N ASN A 116 -0.35 3.10 -21.02
CA ASN A 116 -0.46 3.91 -19.81
C ASN A 116 0.13 3.22 -18.57
N ILE A 117 1.04 2.25 -18.78
CA ILE A 117 1.65 1.47 -17.69
C ILE A 117 2.28 2.35 -16.59
N ARG A 118 2.92 3.47 -16.97
CA ARG A 118 3.56 4.37 -16.00
C ARG A 118 2.55 5.03 -15.07
N SER A 119 1.39 5.44 -15.59
CA SER A 119 0.30 6.00 -14.77
C SER A 119 -0.29 4.95 -13.84
N LEU A 120 -0.47 3.71 -14.31
CA LEU A 120 -0.93 2.61 -13.49
C LEU A 120 0.09 2.28 -12.37
N GLN A 121 1.40 2.28 -12.68
CA GLN A 121 2.47 2.10 -11.70
C GLN A 121 2.50 3.21 -10.65
N LEU A 122 2.25 4.47 -11.05
CA LEU A 122 2.16 5.58 -10.13
C LEU A 122 0.97 5.42 -9.18
N LEU A 123 -0.19 5.01 -9.69
CA LEU A 123 -1.35 4.71 -8.86
C LEU A 123 -1.06 3.56 -7.89
N ALA A 124 -0.47 2.45 -8.36
CA ALA A 124 -0.10 1.31 -7.54
C ALA A 124 0.89 1.66 -6.41
N ALA A 125 1.73 2.67 -6.63
CA ALA A 125 2.67 3.13 -5.60
C ALA A 125 1.97 3.66 -4.34
N GLY A 126 0.70 4.09 -4.43
CA GLY A 126 -0.06 4.63 -3.30
C GLY A 126 -0.31 3.63 -2.16
N VAL A 127 -0.23 2.32 -2.41
CA VAL A 127 -0.42 1.27 -1.39
C VAL A 127 0.88 0.53 -1.06
N ARG A 128 1.97 0.82 -1.76
CA ARG A 128 3.23 0.06 -1.69
C ARG A 128 3.75 -0.10 -0.27
N GLU A 129 3.84 0.99 0.47
CA GLU A 129 4.39 1.00 1.83
C GLU A 129 3.53 0.18 2.81
N ILE A 130 2.21 0.21 2.66
CA ILE A 130 1.28 -0.58 3.46
C ILE A 130 1.50 -2.08 3.18
N ILE A 131 1.49 -2.47 1.91
CA ILE A 131 1.68 -3.87 1.52
C ILE A 131 3.07 -4.38 1.92
N GLN A 132 4.11 -3.54 1.85
CA GLN A 132 5.45 -3.91 2.32
C GLN A 132 5.45 -4.19 3.84
N ARG A 133 4.78 -3.38 4.66
CA ARG A 133 4.64 -3.65 6.10
C ARG A 133 3.91 -4.97 6.37
N TYR A 134 2.80 -5.20 5.65
CA TYR A 134 2.05 -6.46 5.78
C TYR A 134 2.93 -7.65 5.40
N TYR A 135 3.66 -7.53 4.29
CA TYR A 135 4.58 -8.58 3.84
C TYR A 135 5.66 -8.89 4.89
N ILE A 136 6.34 -7.86 5.44
CA ILE A 136 7.36 -8.03 6.47
C ILE A 136 6.80 -8.83 7.66
N THR A 137 5.63 -8.44 8.17
CA THR A 137 5.01 -9.10 9.32
C THR A 137 4.60 -10.53 9.02
N LEU A 138 3.98 -10.75 7.85
CA LEU A 138 3.53 -12.08 7.43
C LEU A 138 4.70 -13.02 7.13
N ASP A 139 5.83 -12.51 6.62
CA ASP A 139 7.03 -13.30 6.36
C ASP A 139 7.60 -13.88 7.67
N PHE A 140 7.69 -13.08 8.74
CA PHE A 140 8.06 -13.57 10.06
C PHE A 140 7.07 -14.61 10.61
N LEU A 141 5.78 -14.34 10.46
CA LEU A 141 4.73 -15.24 10.95
C LEU A 141 4.72 -16.57 10.19
N LEU A 142 5.03 -16.57 8.90
CA LEU A 142 5.18 -17.79 8.10
C LEU A 142 6.44 -18.58 8.47
N ALA A 143 7.53 -17.87 8.79
CA ALA A 143 8.79 -18.50 9.21
C ALA A 143 8.69 -19.13 10.61
N ASP A 144 7.98 -18.48 11.53
CA ASP A 144 7.70 -18.99 12.88
C ASP A 144 6.25 -18.67 13.28
N PRO A 145 5.32 -19.61 13.05
CA PRO A 145 3.91 -19.44 13.44
C PRO A 145 3.68 -19.34 14.97
N THR A 146 4.71 -19.65 15.76
CA THR A 146 4.64 -19.60 17.23
C THR A 146 5.29 -18.36 17.82
N ILE A 147 5.76 -17.43 16.99
CA ILE A 147 6.44 -16.23 17.40
C ILE A 147 5.57 -15.40 18.37
N ALA A 148 6.15 -14.99 19.50
CA ALA A 148 5.45 -14.16 20.47
C ALA A 148 5.14 -12.78 19.86
N ARG A 149 3.95 -12.23 20.17
CA ARG A 149 3.48 -10.93 19.63
C ARG A 149 4.53 -9.81 19.76
N GLY A 150 5.14 -9.66 20.94
CA GLY A 150 6.15 -8.61 21.16
C GLY A 150 7.40 -8.78 20.33
N SER A 151 7.81 -10.01 20.03
CA SER A 151 8.92 -10.33 19.12
C SER A 151 8.54 -10.01 17.69
N LEU A 152 7.35 -10.42 17.25
CA LEU A 152 6.85 -10.13 15.91
C LEU A 152 6.79 -8.62 15.64
N GLU A 153 6.26 -7.82 16.58
CA GLU A 153 6.23 -6.36 16.49
C GLU A 153 7.65 -5.78 16.34
N LYS A 154 8.58 -6.19 17.22
CA LYS A 154 9.96 -5.69 17.26
C LYS A 154 10.75 -6.04 16.00
N GLU A 155 10.69 -7.29 15.57
CA GLU A 155 11.43 -7.74 14.38
C GLU A 155 10.87 -7.09 13.11
N SER A 156 9.56 -7.02 12.96
CA SER A 156 8.91 -6.34 11.83
C SER A 156 9.31 -4.87 11.77
N GLN A 157 9.26 -4.16 12.89
CA GLN A 157 9.70 -2.76 12.98
C GLN A 157 11.17 -2.60 12.62
N SER A 158 12.05 -3.47 13.13
CA SER A 158 13.50 -3.42 12.87
C SER A 158 13.83 -3.59 11.38
N VAL A 159 13.16 -4.52 10.70
CA VAL A 159 13.32 -4.70 9.25
C VAL A 159 12.80 -3.50 8.49
N ALA A 160 11.62 -2.99 8.81
CA ALA A 160 11.06 -1.80 8.17
C ALA A 160 11.99 -0.58 8.34
N GLN A 161 12.56 -0.37 9.52
CA GLN A 161 13.51 0.72 9.76
C GLN A 161 14.76 0.59 8.88
N ARG A 162 15.32 -0.61 8.75
CA ARG A 162 16.47 -0.86 7.87
C ARG A 162 16.12 -0.62 6.40
N LEU A 163 14.97 -1.08 5.94
CA LEU A 163 14.49 -0.85 4.57
C LEU A 163 14.24 0.64 4.29
N SER A 164 13.70 1.38 5.27
CA SER A 164 13.52 2.83 5.18
C SER A 164 14.84 3.55 4.90
N VAL A 165 15.90 3.19 5.62
CA VAL A 165 17.24 3.77 5.42
C VAL A 165 17.82 3.35 4.07
N LEU A 166 17.74 2.07 3.71
CA LEU A 166 18.33 1.53 2.47
C LEU A 166 17.66 2.09 1.21
N HIS A 167 16.36 2.30 1.24
CA HIS A 167 15.57 2.73 0.08
C HIS A 167 15.15 4.20 0.12
N GLY A 168 15.60 4.96 1.13
CA GLY A 168 15.26 6.39 1.26
C GLY A 168 13.77 6.64 1.44
N ILE A 169 13.05 5.74 2.14
CA ILE A 169 11.61 5.88 2.38
C ILE A 169 11.39 6.97 3.43
N ASN A 170 10.91 8.13 3.00
CA ASN A 170 10.66 9.30 3.87
C ASN A 170 9.24 9.27 4.47
N ALA A 171 8.82 8.13 4.98
CA ALA A 171 7.52 7.88 5.57
C ALA A 171 7.70 7.36 7.00
N PRO A 172 7.65 8.23 8.04
CA PRO A 172 7.86 7.82 9.43
C PRO A 172 6.94 6.68 9.89
N GLU A 173 5.70 6.65 9.40
CA GLU A 173 4.73 5.60 9.66
C GLU A 173 5.14 4.23 9.09
N PHE A 174 6.08 4.17 8.15
CA PHE A 174 6.54 2.92 7.56
C PHE A 174 7.20 1.99 8.59
N PHE A 175 7.81 2.55 9.63
CA PHE A 175 8.42 1.81 10.74
C PHE A 175 7.84 2.19 12.11
N ASP A 176 6.64 2.77 12.14
CA ASP A 176 5.97 3.10 13.40
C ASP A 176 5.48 1.82 14.09
N LYS A 177 5.88 1.65 15.35
CA LYS A 177 5.48 0.52 16.19
C LYS A 177 3.96 0.39 16.33
N ALA A 178 3.25 1.52 16.45
CA ALA A 178 1.80 1.52 16.63
C ALA A 178 1.08 0.91 15.42
N VAL A 179 1.58 1.15 14.21
CA VAL A 179 1.01 0.61 12.97
C VAL A 179 1.21 -0.91 12.91
N PHE A 180 2.40 -1.42 13.27
CA PHE A 180 2.64 -2.87 13.36
C PHE A 180 1.76 -3.53 14.43
N SER A 181 1.66 -2.91 15.61
CA SER A 181 0.81 -3.42 16.70
C SER A 181 -0.65 -3.51 16.29
N ALA A 182 -1.17 -2.49 15.59
CA ALA A 182 -2.54 -2.47 15.07
C ALA A 182 -2.76 -3.57 14.00
N PHE A 183 -1.81 -3.75 13.09
CA PHE A 183 -1.90 -4.80 12.07
C PHE A 183 -1.89 -6.20 12.69
N ILE A 184 -0.99 -6.47 13.64
CA ILE A 184 -0.92 -7.76 14.35
C ILE A 184 -2.20 -8.02 15.16
N ALA A 185 -2.76 -6.99 15.81
CA ALA A 185 -4.05 -7.10 16.46
C ALA A 185 -5.16 -7.48 15.47
N SER A 186 -5.19 -6.85 14.31
CA SER A 186 -6.16 -7.17 13.25
C SER A 186 -5.95 -8.58 12.68
N LEU A 187 -4.71 -9.08 12.57
CA LEU A 187 -4.44 -10.47 12.20
C LEU A 187 -5.02 -11.45 13.23
N LYS A 188 -4.91 -11.13 14.53
CA LYS A 188 -5.50 -11.93 15.62
C LYS A 188 -7.03 -11.93 15.54
N GLU A 189 -7.65 -10.76 15.39
CA GLU A 189 -9.11 -10.62 15.29
C GLU A 189 -9.68 -11.38 14.09
N ASN A 190 -8.94 -11.47 13.00
CA ASN A 190 -9.35 -12.19 11.79
C ASN A 190 -8.89 -13.67 11.78
N GLY A 191 -8.31 -14.19 12.88
CA GLY A 191 -7.97 -15.59 13.02
C GLY A 191 -6.69 -16.05 12.31
N TYR A 192 -5.85 -15.12 11.86
CA TYR A 192 -4.56 -15.42 11.21
C TYR A 192 -3.39 -15.52 12.19
N PHE A 193 -3.58 -15.07 13.42
CA PHE A 193 -2.57 -15.08 14.47
C PHE A 193 -3.20 -15.46 15.79
N SER A 194 -2.56 -16.35 16.56
CA SER A 194 -2.93 -16.68 17.94
C SER A 194 -1.75 -16.37 18.86
N ASP A 195 -1.95 -15.52 19.88
CA ASP A 195 -0.98 -15.40 20.96
C ASP A 195 -0.90 -16.73 21.71
N ASN A 196 0.17 -17.46 21.53
CA ASN A 196 0.57 -18.42 22.52
C ASN A 196 1.21 -17.61 23.66
N GLU A 197 0.37 -17.01 24.53
CA GLU A 197 0.83 -16.60 25.85
C GLU A 197 1.34 -17.87 26.51
N GLY A 198 2.67 -17.96 26.67
CA GLY A 198 3.34 -19.15 27.20
C GLY A 198 2.70 -19.56 28.51
N ALA A 199 2.37 -20.85 28.60
CA ALA A 199 2.08 -21.54 29.83
C ALA A 199 3.31 -21.56 30.74
#